data_88af560e4a0d05a20b0b159b14822997
#
_entry.id   88af560e4a0d05a20b0b159b14822997
#
_cell.length_a   1.000
_cell.length_b   1.000
_cell.length_c   1.000
_cell.angle_alpha   90.00
_cell.angle_beta   90.00
_cell.angle_gamma   90.00
#
_symmetry.space_group_name_H-M   'P 1'
#
loop_
_entity.id
_entity.type
_entity.pdbx_description
1 polymer ?
#
loop_
_entity_poly.entity_id
_entity_poly.type
_entity_poly.pdbx_seq_one_letter_code
_entity_poly.pdbx_strand_id
1 'polypeptide(L)'
;KSLELRKSSVLNQDLENILKNIIINLDKEKGGYKNAPKFPIFNIYDVLLYFFTKTKNLNYLEPVELILKQLCSQGIYDHVEGGLSRYTVDDNWLIPHFEKMLYDNAQFVLLLSKFLKINRNDYFEKKIIQTIEFINSNFLNFENNLLGSAYDADSDGEEGKYYIFNYDELKNIKDIEQYFDIKPEGNWENKIILREIKTPPKSVIDKLKGLRRKKNKPFFDNKIQLDLNCLWVSALVSAEKILPKKNYLQIAETFYNNLEKIFFKEERLFHTNSKTAVFLEDYAYAISMLLDLSDQTLKPNYLFKAKNLCKKAIELFYIKEKSIFQKNIISNNDLFHEPIDISDNNIPNGNSIMLLNFSRLGMKSEAKELSNSLNSYLNIYKSLMASSLKSIDYFDTIEANKNCTEDGCII
;
A
#
# COMPACT_ATOMS: atom_id res chain seq x y z
N LYS A 1 -4.94 6.61 37.13
CA LYS A 1 -3.79 7.50 36.82
C LYS A 1 -4.06 8.04 35.43
N SER A 2 -4.36 9.34 35.34
CA SER A 2 -4.59 10.07 34.10
C SER A 2 -3.36 10.01 33.21
N LEU A 3 -3.55 9.54 31.97
CA LEU A 3 -2.59 9.75 30.91
C LEU A 3 -2.55 11.25 30.63
N GLU A 4 -1.49 11.92 31.05
CA GLU A 4 -1.20 13.28 30.65
C GLU A 4 -1.08 13.29 29.12
N LEU A 5 -2.00 14.02 28.48
CA LEU A 5 -1.95 14.34 27.06
C LEU A 5 -0.64 15.09 26.80
N ARG A 6 0.33 14.41 26.17
CA ARG A 6 1.56 15.04 25.71
C ARG A 6 1.19 16.21 24.79
N LYS A 7 1.79 17.37 25.06
CA LYS A 7 1.63 18.58 24.26
C LYS A 7 1.77 18.26 22.78
N SER A 8 0.81 18.71 21.97
CA SER A 8 0.88 18.65 20.53
C SER A 8 2.20 19.23 20.06
N SER A 9 3.00 18.45 19.32
CA SER A 9 4.19 18.96 18.66
C SER A 9 3.74 19.99 17.61
N VAL A 10 4.28 21.20 17.71
CA VAL A 10 4.06 22.24 16.71
C VAL A 10 4.78 21.76 15.43
N LEU A 11 4.02 21.59 14.35
CA LEU A 11 4.60 21.27 13.04
C LEU A 11 5.41 22.46 12.51
N ASN A 12 6.47 22.17 11.78
CA ASN A 12 7.19 23.20 11.02
C ASN A 12 6.18 23.85 10.02
N GLN A 13 6.24 25.17 9.88
CA GLN A 13 5.29 25.93 9.06
C GLN A 13 5.28 25.51 7.57
N ASP A 14 6.40 25.09 7.04
CA ASP A 14 6.51 24.60 5.66
C ASP A 14 5.79 23.26 5.49
N LEU A 15 5.93 22.35 6.44
CA LEU A 15 5.20 21.09 6.53
C LEU A 15 3.69 21.29 6.59
N GLU A 16 3.24 22.22 7.43
CA GLU A 16 1.82 22.57 7.53
C GLU A 16 1.25 23.12 6.22
N ASN A 17 2.01 23.96 5.52
CA ASN A 17 1.61 24.52 4.23
C ASN A 17 1.49 23.43 3.16
N ILE A 18 2.42 22.46 3.11
CA ILE A 18 2.33 21.35 2.17
C ILE A 18 1.10 20.49 2.47
N LEU A 19 0.85 20.15 3.74
CA LEU A 19 -0.33 19.38 4.15
C LEU A 19 -1.64 20.11 3.84
N LYS A 20 -1.73 21.42 4.07
CA LYS A 20 -2.87 22.24 3.69
C LYS A 20 -3.11 22.20 2.17
N ASN A 21 -2.04 22.32 1.36
CA ASN A 21 -2.14 22.21 -0.08
C ASN A 21 -2.60 20.83 -0.55
N ILE A 22 -2.15 19.76 0.08
CA ILE A 22 -2.66 18.40 -0.18
C ILE A 22 -4.18 18.37 0.04
N ILE A 23 -4.67 18.82 1.21
CA ILE A 23 -6.09 18.75 1.58
C ILE A 23 -6.96 19.62 0.68
N ILE A 24 -6.49 20.80 0.26
CA ILE A 24 -7.25 21.70 -0.63
C ILE A 24 -7.49 21.07 -2.01
N ASN A 25 -6.56 20.25 -2.49
CA ASN A 25 -6.66 19.57 -3.76
C ASN A 25 -7.49 18.28 -3.73
N LEU A 26 -7.79 17.74 -2.54
CA LEU A 26 -8.66 16.59 -2.40
C LEU A 26 -10.13 16.97 -2.63
N ASP A 27 -10.86 16.03 -3.21
CA ASP A 27 -12.30 16.10 -3.35
C ASP A 27 -12.97 15.81 -1.99
N LYS A 28 -13.67 16.80 -1.44
CA LYS A 28 -14.27 16.71 -0.11
C LYS A 28 -15.58 15.91 -0.07
N GLU A 29 -16.17 15.63 -1.22
CA GLU A 29 -17.42 14.90 -1.34
C GLU A 29 -17.19 13.45 -1.76
N LYS A 30 -16.30 13.26 -2.74
CA LYS A 30 -16.06 11.97 -3.38
C LYS A 30 -14.73 11.32 -2.96
N GLY A 31 -13.83 12.04 -2.30
CA GLY A 31 -12.47 11.57 -2.02
C GLY A 31 -11.59 11.51 -3.28
N GLY A 32 -10.28 11.26 -3.11
CA GLY A 32 -9.31 11.34 -4.19
C GLY A 32 -8.99 12.77 -4.59
N TYR A 33 -8.22 12.94 -5.65
CA TYR A 33 -8.11 14.25 -6.30
C TYR A 33 -9.40 14.57 -7.07
N LYS A 34 -9.65 15.87 -7.30
CA LYS A 34 -10.78 16.32 -8.10
C LYS A 34 -10.64 15.85 -9.54
N ASN A 35 -11.78 15.60 -10.20
CA ASN A 35 -11.90 15.14 -11.58
C ASN A 35 -11.46 13.66 -11.80
N ALA A 36 -11.80 13.17 -12.97
CA ALA A 36 -11.41 11.85 -13.47
C ALA A 36 -10.12 11.95 -14.33
N PRO A 37 -9.35 10.86 -14.47
CA PRO A 37 -9.50 9.58 -13.76
C PRO A 37 -9.11 9.68 -12.28
N LYS A 38 -9.70 8.84 -11.41
CA LYS A 38 -9.40 8.83 -9.98
C LYS A 38 -8.55 7.63 -9.58
N PHE A 39 -7.41 7.93 -8.93
CA PHE A 39 -6.51 6.94 -8.33
C PHE A 39 -6.63 6.94 -6.82
N PRO A 40 -6.47 5.79 -6.13
CA PRO A 40 -6.56 5.69 -4.67
C PRO A 40 -5.50 6.51 -3.90
N ILE A 41 -4.37 6.86 -4.52
CA ILE A 41 -3.25 7.67 -3.95
C ILE A 41 -2.95 7.38 -2.47
N PHE A 42 -2.72 6.10 -2.14
CA PHE A 42 -2.56 5.61 -0.76
C PHE A 42 -1.49 6.32 0.05
N ASN A 43 -0.39 6.73 -0.56
CA ASN A 43 0.70 7.48 0.06
C ASN A 43 0.22 8.80 0.67
N ILE A 44 -0.66 9.52 0.00
CA ILE A 44 -1.26 10.78 0.51
C ILE A 44 -2.07 10.50 1.79
N TYR A 45 -2.93 9.49 1.76
CA TYR A 45 -3.78 9.16 2.91
C TYR A 45 -2.99 8.55 4.07
N ASP A 46 -1.92 7.80 3.79
CA ASP A 46 -1.01 7.30 4.82
C ASP A 46 -0.31 8.46 5.55
N VAL A 47 0.10 9.48 4.82
CA VAL A 47 0.69 10.70 5.38
C VAL A 47 -0.33 11.48 6.23
N LEU A 48 -1.53 11.70 5.72
CA LEU A 48 -2.59 12.38 6.48
C LEU A 48 -2.92 11.61 7.78
N LEU A 49 -3.03 10.29 7.70
CA LEU A 49 -3.29 9.46 8.87
C LEU A 49 -2.15 9.53 9.90
N TYR A 50 -0.90 9.54 9.44
CA TYR A 50 0.28 9.74 10.29
C TYR A 50 0.21 11.08 11.04
N PHE A 51 -0.05 12.19 10.34
CA PHE A 51 -0.15 13.50 10.97
C PHE A 51 -1.37 13.63 11.88
N PHE A 52 -2.48 12.94 11.58
CA PHE A 52 -3.59 12.84 12.53
C PHE A 52 -3.16 12.16 13.84
N THR A 53 -2.42 11.05 13.78
CA THR A 53 -1.98 10.37 15.00
C THR A 53 -1.14 11.26 15.89
N LYS A 54 -0.38 12.17 15.29
CA LYS A 54 0.53 13.10 15.96
C LYS A 54 -0.18 14.36 16.50
N THR A 55 -1.08 14.95 15.72
CA THR A 55 -1.68 16.26 16.00
C THR A 55 -3.12 16.19 16.52
N LYS A 56 -3.82 15.08 16.27
CA LYS A 56 -5.26 14.90 16.51
C LYS A 56 -6.16 15.87 15.72
N ASN A 57 -5.63 16.52 14.69
CA ASN A 57 -6.38 17.42 13.82
C ASN A 57 -7.28 16.62 12.87
N LEU A 58 -8.59 16.77 13.02
CA LEU A 58 -9.61 16.04 12.24
C LEU A 58 -9.53 16.34 10.74
N ASN A 59 -9.01 17.50 10.33
CA ASN A 59 -8.80 17.82 8.92
C ASN A 59 -7.90 16.79 8.20
N TYR A 60 -7.07 16.04 8.95
CA TYR A 60 -6.25 14.97 8.41
C TYR A 60 -6.97 13.61 8.41
N LEU A 61 -7.91 13.38 9.34
CA LEU A 61 -8.64 12.11 9.44
C LEU A 61 -9.82 12.01 8.48
N GLU A 62 -10.61 13.09 8.36
CA GLU A 62 -11.84 13.11 7.57
C GLU A 62 -11.62 12.71 6.09
N PRO A 63 -10.57 13.21 5.38
CA PRO A 63 -10.29 12.74 4.02
C PRO A 63 -9.95 11.25 3.95
N VAL A 64 -9.26 10.70 4.98
CA VAL A 64 -8.92 9.27 5.03
C VAL A 64 -10.17 8.42 5.24
N GLU A 65 -11.05 8.83 6.12
CA GLU A 65 -12.31 8.11 6.36
C GLU A 65 -13.20 8.15 5.11
N LEU A 66 -13.30 9.29 4.44
CA LEU A 66 -14.06 9.46 3.22
C LEU A 66 -13.56 8.52 2.12
N ILE A 67 -12.25 8.55 1.82
CA ILE A 67 -11.72 7.70 0.74
C ILE A 67 -11.89 6.22 1.06
N LEU A 68 -11.67 5.78 2.31
CA LEU A 68 -11.87 4.38 2.69
C LEU A 68 -13.32 3.94 2.52
N LYS A 69 -14.30 4.79 2.83
CA LYS A 69 -15.72 4.51 2.56
C LYS A 69 -15.97 4.35 1.06
N GLN A 70 -15.44 5.24 0.23
CA GLN A 70 -15.60 5.16 -1.23
C GLN A 70 -14.96 3.89 -1.79
N LEU A 71 -13.68 3.66 -1.47
CA LEU A 71 -12.96 2.48 -1.95
C LEU A 71 -13.61 1.15 -1.50
N CYS A 72 -14.27 1.11 -0.35
CA CYS A 72 -14.92 -0.09 0.15
C CYS A 72 -16.33 -0.34 -0.41
N SER A 73 -17.04 0.69 -0.90
CA SER A 73 -18.45 0.58 -1.27
C SER A 73 -18.74 0.76 -2.77
N GLN A 74 -17.87 1.48 -3.48
CA GLN A 74 -18.08 1.80 -4.90
C GLN A 74 -17.60 0.68 -5.83
N GLY A 75 -17.79 0.88 -7.15
CA GLY A 75 -17.45 -0.10 -8.18
C GLY A 75 -15.97 -0.44 -8.32
N ILE A 76 -15.08 0.40 -7.81
CA ILE A 76 -13.63 0.13 -7.81
C ILE A 76 -13.28 -1.13 -6.97
N TYR A 77 -14.10 -1.49 -5.98
CA TYR A 77 -13.93 -2.70 -5.19
C TYR A 77 -14.73 -3.86 -5.78
N ASP A 78 -14.12 -5.01 -5.94
CA ASP A 78 -14.81 -6.22 -6.36
C ASP A 78 -15.59 -6.84 -5.18
N HIS A 79 -16.89 -6.55 -5.11
CA HIS A 79 -17.77 -7.02 -4.05
C HIS A 79 -18.06 -8.53 -4.09
N VAL A 80 -17.65 -9.23 -5.14
CA VAL A 80 -17.90 -10.68 -5.30
C VAL A 80 -16.75 -11.51 -4.77
N GLU A 81 -15.53 -11.23 -5.22
CA GLU A 81 -14.34 -12.00 -4.85
C GLU A 81 -13.39 -11.24 -3.94
N GLY A 82 -13.45 -9.93 -3.96
CA GLY A 82 -12.55 -9.06 -3.21
C GLY A 82 -11.48 -8.39 -4.07
N GLY A 83 -10.76 -7.49 -3.44
CA GLY A 83 -9.68 -6.74 -4.07
C GLY A 83 -10.13 -5.48 -4.80
N LEU A 84 -9.21 -4.54 -4.89
CA LEU A 84 -9.36 -3.26 -5.57
C LEU A 84 -8.84 -3.32 -7.00
N SER A 85 -9.56 -2.67 -7.91
CA SER A 85 -9.05 -2.27 -9.21
C SER A 85 -8.14 -1.04 -9.08
N ARG A 86 -7.30 -0.81 -10.09
CA ARG A 86 -6.21 0.16 -10.04
C ARG A 86 -6.68 1.62 -9.94
N TYR A 87 -7.66 2.02 -10.74
CA TYR A 87 -8.23 3.38 -10.77
C TYR A 87 -9.62 3.34 -11.40
N THR A 88 -10.35 4.48 -11.37
CA THR A 88 -11.61 4.63 -12.08
C THR A 88 -11.50 5.70 -13.19
N VAL A 89 -12.19 5.46 -14.30
CA VAL A 89 -12.25 6.39 -15.43
C VAL A 89 -13.25 7.53 -15.20
N ASP A 90 -14.15 7.36 -14.22
CA ASP A 90 -15.10 8.36 -13.75
C ASP A 90 -14.68 8.99 -12.42
N ASP A 91 -15.38 10.04 -12.00
CA ASP A 91 -15.10 10.77 -10.76
C ASP A 91 -15.90 10.28 -9.53
N ASN A 92 -16.72 9.21 -9.67
CA ASN A 92 -17.57 8.66 -8.61
C ASN A 92 -17.09 7.30 -8.07
N TRP A 93 -15.89 6.85 -8.47
CA TRP A 93 -15.34 5.55 -8.11
C TRP A 93 -16.18 4.36 -8.61
N LEU A 94 -17.01 4.57 -9.66
CA LEU A 94 -17.95 3.57 -10.14
C LEU A 94 -17.36 2.69 -11.25
N ILE A 95 -16.76 3.30 -12.29
CA ILE A 95 -16.30 2.62 -13.49
C ILE A 95 -14.81 2.37 -13.39
N PRO A 96 -14.35 1.18 -12.94
CA PRO A 96 -12.93 0.93 -12.79
C PRO A 96 -12.28 0.60 -14.15
N HIS A 97 -11.00 0.94 -14.29
CA HIS A 97 -10.12 0.16 -15.13
C HIS A 97 -9.86 -1.15 -14.40
N PHE A 98 -10.39 -2.25 -14.91
CA PHE A 98 -10.58 -3.50 -14.15
C PHE A 98 -9.29 -4.26 -13.81
N GLU A 99 -8.13 -3.74 -14.17
CA GLU A 99 -6.82 -4.27 -13.77
C GLU A 99 -6.69 -4.29 -12.24
N LYS A 100 -6.20 -5.40 -11.68
CA LYS A 100 -5.94 -5.52 -10.23
C LYS A 100 -4.46 -5.71 -9.99
N MET A 101 -3.84 -4.78 -9.26
CA MET A 101 -2.41 -4.81 -8.93
C MET A 101 -2.18 -5.31 -7.51
N LEU A 102 -1.11 -6.07 -7.30
CA LEU A 102 -0.69 -6.52 -5.97
C LEU A 102 -0.39 -5.33 -5.05
N TYR A 103 0.33 -4.31 -5.56
CA TYR A 103 0.73 -3.15 -4.75
C TYR A 103 -0.44 -2.29 -4.28
N ASP A 104 -1.49 -2.12 -5.10
CA ASP A 104 -2.68 -1.36 -4.69
C ASP A 104 -3.41 -2.08 -3.55
N ASN A 105 -3.57 -3.39 -3.66
CA ASN A 105 -4.23 -4.20 -2.65
C ASN A 105 -3.42 -4.29 -1.35
N ALA A 106 -2.09 -4.33 -1.43
CA ALA A 106 -1.22 -4.28 -0.27
C ALA A 106 -1.34 -2.95 0.48
N GLN A 107 -1.29 -1.82 -0.26
CA GLN A 107 -1.44 -0.49 0.33
C GLN A 107 -2.84 -0.26 0.91
N PHE A 108 -3.88 -0.79 0.26
CA PHE A 108 -5.25 -0.75 0.77
C PHE A 108 -5.37 -1.47 2.13
N VAL A 109 -4.83 -2.69 2.24
CA VAL A 109 -4.82 -3.43 3.51
C VAL A 109 -4.01 -2.68 4.57
N LEU A 110 -2.84 -2.09 4.21
CA LEU A 110 -2.03 -1.29 5.11
C LEU A 110 -2.79 -0.06 5.64
N LEU A 111 -3.42 0.71 4.75
CA LEU A 111 -4.15 1.92 5.14
C LEU A 111 -5.36 1.59 6.02
N LEU A 112 -6.16 0.58 5.65
CA LEU A 112 -7.29 0.11 6.47
C LEU A 112 -6.81 -0.37 7.85
N SER A 113 -5.72 -1.14 7.91
CA SER A 113 -5.18 -1.64 9.17
C SER A 113 -4.71 -0.50 10.08
N LYS A 114 -4.06 0.52 9.53
CA LYS A 114 -3.65 1.71 10.28
C LYS A 114 -4.85 2.52 10.76
N PHE A 115 -5.87 2.71 9.92
CA PHE A 115 -7.09 3.41 10.29
C PHE A 115 -7.83 2.71 11.42
N LEU A 116 -7.95 1.37 11.37
CA LEU A 116 -8.64 0.58 12.37
C LEU A 116 -7.97 0.56 13.76
N LYS A 117 -6.69 0.93 13.85
CA LYS A 117 -6.04 1.21 15.16
C LYS A 117 -6.61 2.44 15.85
N ILE A 118 -7.19 3.37 15.08
CA ILE A 118 -7.74 4.63 15.55
C ILE A 118 -9.23 4.51 15.79
N ASN A 119 -9.93 3.94 14.81
CA ASN A 119 -11.39 3.82 14.81
C ASN A 119 -11.80 2.43 14.33
N ARG A 120 -12.22 1.56 15.27
CA ARG A 120 -12.70 0.20 14.98
C ARG A 120 -13.98 0.25 14.16
N ASN A 121 -14.04 -0.58 13.11
CA ASN A 121 -15.15 -0.66 12.19
C ASN A 121 -15.24 -2.05 11.57
N ASP A 122 -16.27 -2.81 11.92
CA ASP A 122 -16.48 -4.19 11.45
C ASP A 122 -16.61 -4.28 9.91
N TYR A 123 -17.11 -3.24 9.27
CA TYR A 123 -17.22 -3.20 7.82
C TYR A 123 -15.83 -3.17 7.16
N PHE A 124 -14.94 -2.34 7.66
CA PHE A 124 -13.56 -2.26 7.17
C PHE A 124 -12.74 -3.52 7.53
N GLU A 125 -12.98 -4.12 8.70
CA GLU A 125 -12.38 -5.42 9.06
C GLU A 125 -12.75 -6.52 8.05
N LYS A 126 -14.02 -6.59 7.64
CA LYS A 126 -14.48 -7.52 6.60
C LYS A 126 -13.80 -7.28 5.26
N LYS A 127 -13.58 -6.01 4.86
CA LYS A 127 -12.88 -5.67 3.62
C LYS A 127 -11.40 -6.09 3.65
N ILE A 128 -10.71 -5.94 4.78
CA ILE A 128 -9.35 -6.50 4.96
C ILE A 128 -9.36 -8.01 4.75
N ILE A 129 -10.25 -8.73 5.45
CA ILE A 129 -10.34 -10.19 5.36
C ILE A 129 -10.59 -10.63 3.91
N GLN A 130 -11.59 -10.04 3.26
CA GLN A 130 -11.97 -10.36 1.89
C GLN A 130 -10.84 -10.08 0.89
N THR A 131 -10.13 -8.96 1.05
CA THR A 131 -8.99 -8.61 0.19
C THR A 131 -7.83 -9.58 0.39
N ILE A 132 -7.49 -9.92 1.63
CA ILE A 132 -6.41 -10.88 1.93
C ILE A 132 -6.75 -12.27 1.39
N GLU A 133 -7.98 -12.74 1.60
CA GLU A 133 -8.44 -14.03 1.06
C GLU A 133 -8.38 -14.05 -0.46
N PHE A 134 -8.78 -12.97 -1.13
CA PHE A 134 -8.70 -12.84 -2.59
C PHE A 134 -7.26 -12.90 -3.08
N ILE A 135 -6.38 -12.07 -2.54
CA ILE A 135 -4.97 -12.01 -2.97
C ILE A 135 -4.26 -13.34 -2.72
N ASN A 136 -4.36 -13.90 -1.52
CA ASN A 136 -3.69 -15.15 -1.19
C ASN A 136 -4.19 -16.35 -2.00
N SER A 137 -5.44 -16.30 -2.53
CA SER A 137 -6.00 -17.40 -3.32
C SER A 137 -5.83 -17.21 -4.82
N ASN A 138 -5.86 -15.96 -5.33
CA ASN A 138 -5.89 -15.71 -6.77
C ASN A 138 -4.53 -15.24 -7.31
N PHE A 139 -3.71 -14.55 -6.53
CA PHE A 139 -2.39 -14.08 -6.96
C PHE A 139 -1.27 -15.12 -6.72
N LEU A 140 -1.58 -16.25 -6.12
CA LEU A 140 -0.58 -17.26 -5.77
C LEU A 140 -0.01 -17.92 -7.04
N ASN A 141 1.30 -17.78 -7.21
CA ASN A 141 2.08 -18.60 -8.12
C ASN A 141 2.44 -19.90 -7.40
N PHE A 142 1.83 -21.02 -7.82
CA PHE A 142 1.96 -22.31 -7.14
C PHE A 142 3.36 -22.93 -7.23
N GLU A 143 4.18 -22.55 -8.21
CA GLU A 143 5.54 -23.07 -8.35
C GLU A 143 6.47 -22.56 -7.25
N ASN A 144 6.29 -21.30 -6.86
CA ASN A 144 7.15 -20.60 -5.92
C ASN A 144 6.47 -20.32 -4.58
N ASN A 145 5.15 -20.51 -4.47
CA ASN A 145 4.33 -20.13 -3.33
C ASN A 145 4.53 -18.65 -2.93
N LEU A 146 4.63 -17.77 -3.94
CA LEU A 146 4.71 -16.31 -3.84
C LEU A 146 3.64 -15.70 -4.74
N LEU A 147 3.48 -14.38 -4.69
CA LEU A 147 2.41 -13.70 -5.40
C LEU A 147 2.91 -13.11 -6.72
N GLY A 148 2.13 -13.32 -7.79
CA GLY A 148 2.28 -12.63 -9.06
C GLY A 148 1.91 -11.15 -8.97
N SER A 149 2.11 -10.41 -10.05
CA SER A 149 2.05 -8.96 -10.06
C SER A 149 0.65 -8.38 -10.26
N ALA A 150 -0.15 -8.96 -11.18
CA ALA A 150 -1.40 -8.34 -11.63
C ALA A 150 -2.37 -9.32 -12.29
N TYR A 151 -3.64 -8.94 -12.28
CA TYR A 151 -4.64 -9.40 -13.24
C TYR A 151 -4.93 -8.31 -14.25
N ASP A 152 -5.03 -8.70 -15.53
CA ASP A 152 -5.41 -7.81 -16.63
C ASP A 152 -6.84 -7.28 -16.46
N ALA A 153 -7.15 -6.18 -17.10
CA ALA A 153 -8.50 -5.63 -17.17
C ALA A 153 -9.42 -6.44 -18.11
N ASP A 154 -8.83 -7.04 -19.15
CA ASP A 154 -9.55 -7.68 -20.24
C ASP A 154 -9.79 -9.18 -19.99
N SER A 155 -10.97 -9.63 -20.39
CA SER A 155 -11.33 -11.03 -20.49
C SER A 155 -12.01 -11.28 -21.83
N ASP A 156 -11.55 -12.27 -22.60
CA ASP A 156 -12.02 -12.55 -23.97
C ASP A 156 -11.97 -11.31 -24.90
N GLY A 157 -10.97 -10.44 -24.73
CA GLY A 157 -10.78 -9.24 -25.55
C GLY A 157 -11.76 -8.10 -25.25
N GLU A 158 -12.46 -8.13 -24.11
CA GLU A 158 -13.41 -7.11 -23.67
C GLU A 158 -13.08 -6.69 -22.24
N GLU A 159 -12.87 -5.37 -22.00
CA GLU A 159 -12.56 -4.84 -20.69
C GLU A 159 -13.73 -5.04 -19.72
N GLY A 160 -13.41 -5.52 -18.53
CA GLY A 160 -14.37 -5.71 -17.44
C GLY A 160 -15.34 -6.87 -17.59
N LYS A 161 -15.35 -7.62 -18.69
CA LYS A 161 -16.32 -8.69 -18.97
C LYS A 161 -16.47 -9.71 -17.85
N TYR A 162 -15.37 -10.06 -17.20
CA TYR A 162 -15.38 -10.97 -16.05
C TYR A 162 -16.12 -10.38 -14.84
N TYR A 163 -16.03 -9.08 -14.62
CA TYR A 163 -16.47 -8.41 -13.39
C TYR A 163 -17.91 -7.90 -13.43
N ILE A 164 -18.40 -7.49 -14.62
CA ILE A 164 -19.71 -6.87 -14.83
C ILE A 164 -20.83 -7.91 -14.95
N PHE A 165 -22.09 -7.49 -14.79
CA PHE A 165 -23.27 -8.32 -14.92
C PHE A 165 -24.33 -7.67 -15.82
N ASN A 166 -25.24 -8.46 -16.38
CA ASN A 166 -26.48 -7.98 -16.97
C ASN A 166 -27.61 -8.02 -15.92
N TYR A 167 -28.60 -7.18 -16.06
CA TYR A 167 -29.74 -7.18 -15.16
C TYR A 167 -30.46 -8.54 -15.12
N ASP A 168 -30.61 -9.22 -16.27
CA ASP A 168 -31.23 -10.54 -16.34
C ASP A 168 -30.49 -11.64 -15.56
N GLU A 169 -29.18 -11.51 -15.40
CA GLU A 169 -28.39 -12.43 -14.55
C GLU A 169 -28.69 -12.22 -13.06
N LEU A 170 -29.00 -10.98 -12.67
CA LEU A 170 -29.12 -10.57 -11.27
C LEU A 170 -30.55 -10.61 -10.73
N LYS A 171 -31.57 -10.28 -11.55
CA LYS A 171 -32.98 -10.12 -11.14
C LYS A 171 -33.57 -11.31 -10.39
N ASN A 172 -33.05 -12.53 -10.61
CA ASN A 172 -33.52 -13.75 -9.94
C ASN A 172 -32.79 -14.04 -8.60
N ILE A 173 -31.86 -13.20 -8.19
CA ILE A 173 -31.22 -13.30 -6.87
C ILE A 173 -32.10 -12.57 -5.88
N LYS A 174 -32.72 -13.32 -4.96
CA LYS A 174 -33.66 -12.78 -3.98
C LYS A 174 -33.04 -11.62 -3.20
N ASP A 175 -33.74 -10.49 -3.13
CA ASP A 175 -33.42 -9.30 -2.35
C ASP A 175 -32.09 -8.61 -2.73
N ILE A 176 -31.52 -8.88 -3.90
CA ILE A 176 -30.22 -8.35 -4.31
C ILE A 176 -30.18 -6.81 -4.33
N GLU A 177 -31.30 -6.17 -4.66
CA GLU A 177 -31.48 -4.72 -4.73
C GLU A 177 -31.36 -4.03 -3.34
N GLN A 178 -31.50 -4.80 -2.26
CA GLN A 178 -31.26 -4.29 -0.90
C GLN A 178 -29.77 -4.12 -0.60
N TYR A 179 -28.90 -4.82 -1.34
CA TYR A 179 -27.47 -4.88 -1.08
C TYR A 179 -26.65 -4.13 -2.12
N PHE A 180 -27.14 -4.05 -3.35
CA PHE A 180 -26.43 -3.43 -4.46
C PHE A 180 -27.33 -2.47 -5.24
N ASP A 181 -26.74 -1.38 -5.76
CA ASP A 181 -27.40 -0.43 -6.66
C ASP A 181 -27.57 -1.08 -8.04
N ILE A 182 -28.74 -1.68 -8.26
CA ILE A 182 -29.05 -2.44 -9.48
C ILE A 182 -30.26 -1.80 -10.14
N LYS A 183 -30.14 -1.53 -11.46
CA LYS A 183 -31.22 -1.00 -12.27
C LYS A 183 -31.33 -1.76 -13.59
N PRO A 184 -32.55 -1.89 -14.18
CA PRO A 184 -32.72 -2.58 -15.45
C PRO A 184 -31.87 -2.00 -16.59
N GLU A 185 -31.72 -0.69 -16.64
CA GLU A 185 -30.89 0.02 -17.64
C GLU A 185 -29.39 -0.10 -17.40
N GLY A 186 -28.97 -0.68 -16.27
CA GLY A 186 -27.57 -0.75 -15.87
C GLY A 186 -27.03 0.60 -15.36
N ASN A 187 -25.74 0.63 -15.07
CA ASN A 187 -25.02 1.85 -14.64
C ASN A 187 -23.76 2.13 -15.49
N TRP A 188 -23.44 1.25 -16.44
CA TRP A 188 -22.39 1.39 -17.43
C TRP A 188 -22.72 0.56 -18.69
N GLU A 189 -22.92 1.21 -19.85
CA GLU A 189 -23.16 0.57 -21.15
C GLU A 189 -24.19 -0.57 -21.13
N ASN A 190 -25.34 -0.34 -20.49
CA ASN A 190 -26.40 -1.32 -20.25
C ASN A 190 -25.94 -2.56 -19.42
N LYS A 191 -24.82 -2.46 -18.76
CA LYS A 191 -24.26 -3.46 -17.83
C LYS A 191 -24.30 -2.91 -16.40
N ILE A 192 -24.06 -3.78 -15.45
CA ILE A 192 -24.06 -3.46 -14.02
C ILE A 192 -22.68 -3.73 -13.44
N ILE A 193 -22.04 -2.65 -12.97
CA ILE A 193 -20.93 -2.69 -12.04
C ILE A 193 -21.52 -2.66 -10.64
N LEU A 194 -21.19 -3.64 -9.80
CA LEU A 194 -21.77 -3.73 -8.46
C LEU A 194 -21.24 -2.58 -7.57
N ARG A 195 -22.18 -1.86 -6.96
CA ARG A 195 -21.92 -0.84 -5.94
C ARG A 195 -22.67 -1.24 -4.68
N GLU A 196 -21.97 -1.37 -3.55
CA GLU A 196 -22.56 -1.88 -2.32
C GLU A 196 -23.33 -0.77 -1.57
N ILE A 197 -24.61 -1.02 -1.29
CA ILE A 197 -25.46 -0.18 -0.45
C ILE A 197 -25.43 -0.68 0.99
N LYS A 198 -25.45 -1.99 1.15
CA LYS A 198 -25.45 -2.70 2.43
C LYS A 198 -24.67 -4.00 2.28
N THR A 199 -23.95 -4.39 3.34
CA THR A 199 -23.19 -5.66 3.32
C THR A 199 -24.11 -6.84 2.98
N PRO A 200 -23.85 -7.55 1.87
CA PRO A 200 -24.67 -8.69 1.45
C PRO A 200 -24.41 -9.91 2.32
N PRO A 201 -25.40 -10.77 2.51
CA PRO A 201 -25.23 -12.06 3.17
C PRO A 201 -24.44 -13.01 2.26
N LYS A 202 -23.79 -14.00 2.87
CA LYS A 202 -23.00 -15.01 2.16
C LYS A 202 -23.78 -15.67 1.02
N SER A 203 -25.08 -15.94 1.21
CA SER A 203 -25.94 -16.58 0.20
C SER A 203 -26.07 -15.77 -1.10
N VAL A 204 -26.06 -14.43 -1.01
CA VAL A 204 -26.06 -13.54 -2.19
C VAL A 204 -24.69 -13.58 -2.87
N ILE A 205 -23.61 -13.49 -2.10
CA ILE A 205 -22.25 -13.58 -2.64
C ILE A 205 -21.99 -14.92 -3.32
N ASP A 206 -22.43 -16.04 -2.73
CA ASP A 206 -22.24 -17.36 -3.32
C ASP A 206 -22.96 -17.50 -4.68
N LYS A 207 -24.15 -16.89 -4.84
CA LYS A 207 -24.85 -16.84 -6.13
C LYS A 207 -24.10 -15.98 -7.15
N LEU A 208 -23.60 -14.81 -6.76
CA LEU A 208 -22.81 -13.96 -7.63
C LEU A 208 -21.50 -14.65 -8.06
N LYS A 209 -20.82 -15.34 -7.14
CA LYS A 209 -19.66 -16.19 -7.46
C LYS A 209 -20.03 -17.31 -8.45
N GLY A 210 -21.21 -17.91 -8.29
CA GLY A 210 -21.72 -18.92 -9.23
C GLY A 210 -21.92 -18.39 -10.65
N LEU A 211 -22.42 -17.15 -10.79
CA LEU A 211 -22.53 -16.48 -12.10
C LEU A 211 -21.15 -16.16 -12.69
N ARG A 212 -20.25 -15.61 -11.88
CA ARG A 212 -18.91 -15.23 -12.32
C ARG A 212 -18.06 -16.41 -12.80
N ARG A 213 -18.17 -17.56 -12.13
CA ARG A 213 -17.45 -18.80 -12.53
C ARG A 213 -17.79 -19.32 -13.94
N LYS A 214 -18.86 -18.83 -14.55
CA LYS A 214 -19.23 -19.15 -15.94
C LYS A 214 -18.46 -18.30 -16.97
N LYS A 215 -17.70 -17.30 -16.50
CA LYS A 215 -16.93 -16.37 -17.32
C LYS A 215 -15.44 -16.74 -17.27
N ASN A 216 -14.74 -16.47 -18.34
CA ASN A 216 -13.28 -16.64 -18.38
C ASN A 216 -12.60 -15.57 -17.52
N LYS A 217 -11.61 -15.97 -16.72
CA LYS A 217 -10.82 -15.04 -15.92
C LYS A 217 -9.93 -14.19 -16.83
N PRO A 218 -9.62 -12.94 -16.43
CA PRO A 218 -8.58 -12.15 -17.06
C PRO A 218 -7.22 -12.85 -17.03
N PHE A 219 -6.30 -12.40 -17.89
CA PHE A 219 -4.92 -12.90 -17.89
C PHE A 219 -4.26 -12.55 -16.55
N PHE A 220 -3.52 -13.52 -16.01
CA PHE A 220 -2.76 -13.36 -14.78
C PHE A 220 -1.28 -13.21 -15.08
N ASP A 221 -0.70 -12.02 -14.83
CA ASP A 221 0.74 -11.81 -14.83
C ASP A 221 1.35 -12.45 -13.59
N ASN A 222 1.87 -13.65 -13.75
CA ASN A 222 2.45 -14.46 -12.69
C ASN A 222 3.91 -14.09 -12.37
N LYS A 223 4.44 -13.01 -12.93
CA LYS A 223 5.77 -12.50 -12.61
C LYS A 223 5.86 -12.13 -11.14
N ILE A 224 6.84 -12.68 -10.44
CA ILE A 224 7.07 -12.41 -9.03
C ILE A 224 8.09 -11.26 -8.92
N GLN A 225 7.68 -10.16 -8.29
CA GLN A 225 8.53 -9.00 -7.97
C GLN A 225 8.78 -8.95 -6.48
N LEU A 226 10.05 -8.75 -6.10
CA LEU A 226 10.49 -8.80 -4.70
C LEU A 226 9.84 -7.70 -3.86
N ASP A 227 9.93 -6.45 -4.30
CA ASP A 227 9.41 -5.26 -3.61
C ASP A 227 7.92 -5.37 -3.32
N LEU A 228 7.11 -5.83 -4.31
CA LEU A 228 5.66 -5.98 -4.15
C LEU A 228 5.30 -7.10 -3.17
N ASN A 229 6.03 -8.21 -3.20
CA ASN A 229 5.82 -9.29 -2.24
C ASN A 229 6.27 -8.89 -0.81
N CYS A 230 7.34 -8.10 -0.67
CA CYS A 230 7.74 -7.53 0.63
C CYS A 230 6.66 -6.58 1.17
N LEU A 231 6.08 -5.73 0.31
CA LEU A 231 4.99 -4.84 0.67
C LEU A 231 3.75 -5.63 1.14
N TRP A 232 3.44 -6.77 0.48
CA TRP A 232 2.35 -7.65 0.89
C TRP A 232 2.59 -8.29 2.26
N VAL A 233 3.81 -8.76 2.53
CA VAL A 233 4.17 -9.29 3.86
C VAL A 233 3.98 -8.22 4.94
N SER A 234 4.42 -6.98 4.70
CA SER A 234 4.16 -5.85 5.61
C SER A 234 2.67 -5.59 5.81
N ALA A 235 1.84 -5.74 4.77
CA ALA A 235 0.39 -5.62 4.88
C ALA A 235 -0.22 -6.69 5.78
N LEU A 236 0.22 -7.95 5.64
CA LEU A 236 -0.21 -9.06 6.51
C LEU A 236 0.19 -8.84 7.98
N VAL A 237 1.42 -8.38 8.23
CA VAL A 237 1.88 -8.03 9.59
C VAL A 237 1.04 -6.89 10.19
N SER A 238 0.67 -5.91 9.38
CA SER A 238 -0.20 -4.81 9.83
C SER A 238 -1.62 -5.29 10.12
N ALA A 239 -2.17 -6.20 9.30
CA ALA A 239 -3.48 -6.79 9.51
C ALA A 239 -3.54 -7.68 10.75
N GLU A 240 -2.47 -8.42 11.07
CA GLU A 240 -2.36 -9.23 12.30
C GLU A 240 -2.58 -8.39 13.56
N LYS A 241 -2.03 -7.18 13.61
CA LYS A 241 -2.20 -6.26 14.75
C LYS A 241 -3.66 -5.88 15.01
N ILE A 242 -4.52 -5.99 14.00
CA ILE A 242 -5.95 -5.67 14.07
C ILE A 242 -6.81 -6.93 14.23
N LEU A 243 -6.42 -8.02 13.59
CA LEU A 243 -7.17 -9.26 13.47
C LEU A 243 -6.32 -10.48 13.92
N PRO A 244 -5.84 -10.53 15.17
CA PRO A 244 -4.84 -11.53 15.61
C PRO A 244 -5.35 -12.98 15.54
N LYS A 245 -6.68 -13.19 15.51
CA LYS A 245 -7.30 -14.53 15.40
C LYS A 245 -7.24 -15.13 13.99
N LYS A 246 -6.75 -14.35 13.00
CA LYS A 246 -6.68 -14.78 11.60
C LYS A 246 -5.34 -15.42 11.23
N ASN A 247 -4.36 -15.41 12.14
CA ASN A 247 -3.01 -15.98 11.95
C ASN A 247 -2.26 -15.40 10.73
N TYR A 248 -2.49 -14.12 10.42
CA TYR A 248 -1.82 -13.46 9.28
C TYR A 248 -0.31 -13.37 9.46
N LEU A 249 0.18 -13.32 10.71
CA LEU A 249 1.62 -13.36 10.98
C LEU A 249 2.26 -14.68 10.52
N GLN A 250 1.61 -15.81 10.74
CA GLN A 250 2.11 -17.10 10.27
C GLN A 250 2.15 -17.16 8.74
N ILE A 251 1.14 -16.59 8.07
CA ILE A 251 1.12 -16.48 6.61
C ILE A 251 2.27 -15.57 6.13
N ALA A 252 2.47 -14.42 6.78
CA ALA A 252 3.55 -13.49 6.50
C ALA A 252 4.94 -14.15 6.62
N GLU A 253 5.20 -14.91 7.70
CA GLU A 253 6.45 -15.66 7.88
C GLU A 253 6.63 -16.74 6.81
N THR A 254 5.54 -17.37 6.35
CA THR A 254 5.60 -18.35 5.26
C THR A 254 6.01 -17.69 3.94
N PHE A 255 5.43 -16.55 3.58
CA PHE A 255 5.84 -15.77 2.42
C PHE A 255 7.29 -15.30 2.53
N TYR A 256 7.69 -14.77 3.69
CA TYR A 256 9.07 -14.37 3.93
C TYR A 256 10.06 -15.53 3.70
N ASN A 257 9.77 -16.71 4.23
CA ASN A 257 10.65 -17.88 4.06
C ASN A 257 10.80 -18.29 2.57
N ASN A 258 9.76 -18.15 1.77
CA ASN A 258 9.81 -18.40 0.34
C ASN A 258 10.58 -17.30 -0.41
N LEU A 259 10.37 -16.03 -0.05
CA LEU A 259 11.15 -14.90 -0.58
C LEU A 259 12.64 -15.07 -0.29
N GLU A 260 12.99 -15.44 0.94
CA GLU A 260 14.38 -15.65 1.33
C GLU A 260 15.07 -16.72 0.48
N LYS A 261 14.42 -17.85 0.26
CA LYS A 261 14.95 -18.96 -0.55
C LYS A 261 15.23 -18.55 -2.01
N ILE A 262 14.40 -17.69 -2.57
CA ILE A 262 14.44 -17.36 -4.01
C ILE A 262 15.28 -16.13 -4.28
N PHE A 263 15.10 -15.06 -3.49
CA PHE A 263 15.61 -13.72 -3.79
C PHE A 263 16.86 -13.32 -2.99
N PHE A 264 17.11 -13.94 -1.82
CA PHE A 264 18.23 -13.57 -0.98
C PHE A 264 19.41 -14.53 -1.24
N LYS A 265 20.39 -14.07 -2.00
CA LYS A 265 21.60 -14.84 -2.29
C LYS A 265 22.84 -14.08 -1.82
N GLU A 266 23.50 -14.54 -0.75
CA GLU A 266 24.71 -13.92 -0.22
C GLU A 266 24.58 -12.40 -0.03
N GLU A 267 23.43 -11.96 0.55
CA GLU A 267 23.05 -10.54 0.74
C GLU A 267 22.81 -9.73 -0.55
N ARG A 268 22.80 -10.40 -1.72
CA ARG A 268 22.35 -9.81 -2.97
C ARG A 268 20.87 -10.17 -3.20
N LEU A 269 20.12 -9.17 -3.63
CA LEU A 269 18.73 -9.33 -4.01
C LEU A 269 18.58 -9.33 -5.53
N PHE A 270 17.43 -9.82 -6.00
CA PHE A 270 17.02 -9.75 -7.39
C PHE A 270 15.63 -9.14 -7.47
N HIS A 271 15.32 -8.40 -8.53
CA HIS A 271 14.00 -7.77 -8.68
C HIS A 271 12.91 -8.80 -8.98
N THR A 272 13.22 -9.77 -9.87
CA THR A 272 12.25 -10.82 -10.24
C THR A 272 12.83 -12.22 -10.02
N ASN A 273 11.94 -13.23 -10.00
CA ASN A 273 12.33 -14.64 -9.93
C ASN A 273 13.20 -15.12 -11.12
N SER A 274 13.22 -14.39 -12.24
CA SER A 274 14.14 -14.61 -13.35
C SER A 274 15.54 -13.96 -13.15
N LYS A 275 15.82 -13.49 -11.94
CA LYS A 275 17.11 -12.91 -11.52
C LYS A 275 17.54 -11.70 -12.35
N THR A 276 16.59 -10.82 -12.63
CA THR A 276 16.83 -9.52 -13.28
C THR A 276 17.59 -8.55 -12.36
N ALA A 277 18.05 -7.45 -12.96
CA ALA A 277 18.68 -6.36 -12.20
C ALA A 277 17.83 -5.92 -11.01
N VAL A 278 18.48 -5.56 -9.92
CA VAL A 278 17.86 -5.10 -8.69
C VAL A 278 17.78 -3.58 -8.66
N PHE A 279 16.75 -3.05 -8.00
CA PHE A 279 16.53 -1.63 -7.79
C PHE A 279 16.60 -1.27 -6.31
N LEU A 280 16.70 0.02 -6.01
CA LEU A 280 16.68 0.52 -4.64
C LEU A 280 15.42 0.06 -3.88
N GLU A 281 14.26 0.06 -4.56
CA GLU A 281 12.97 -0.34 -3.99
C GLU A 281 13.00 -1.78 -3.46
N ASP A 282 13.69 -2.70 -4.14
CA ASP A 282 13.82 -4.09 -3.69
C ASP A 282 14.49 -4.16 -2.31
N TYR A 283 15.57 -3.41 -2.10
CA TYR A 283 16.23 -3.32 -0.80
C TYR A 283 15.39 -2.56 0.22
N ALA A 284 14.83 -1.43 -0.15
CA ALA A 284 14.06 -0.58 0.75
C ALA A 284 12.85 -1.32 1.33
N TYR A 285 12.07 -2.01 0.48
CA TYR A 285 10.91 -2.78 0.93
C TYR A 285 11.29 -4.09 1.64
N ALA A 286 12.38 -4.77 1.24
CA ALA A 286 12.86 -5.95 1.95
C ALA A 286 13.34 -5.60 3.38
N ILE A 287 14.04 -4.48 3.57
CA ILE A 287 14.44 -3.98 4.88
C ILE A 287 13.20 -3.62 5.70
N SER A 288 12.25 -2.88 5.12
CA SER A 288 11.01 -2.49 5.81
C SER A 288 10.22 -3.71 6.29
N MET A 289 10.05 -4.71 5.42
CA MET A 289 9.40 -5.98 5.75
C MET A 289 10.09 -6.71 6.91
N LEU A 290 11.43 -6.78 6.88
CA LEU A 290 12.20 -7.43 7.95
C LEU A 290 12.05 -6.69 9.29
N LEU A 291 11.99 -5.36 9.26
CA LEU A 291 11.73 -4.56 10.46
C LEU A 291 10.32 -4.78 10.98
N ASP A 292 9.32 -4.86 10.11
CA ASP A 292 7.92 -5.14 10.49
C ASP A 292 7.78 -6.53 11.14
N LEU A 293 8.44 -7.54 10.58
CA LEU A 293 8.51 -8.89 11.16
C LEU A 293 9.26 -8.88 12.48
N SER A 294 10.37 -8.15 12.59
CA SER A 294 11.14 -8.02 13.84
C SER A 294 10.29 -7.42 14.95
N ASP A 295 9.60 -6.31 14.68
CA ASP A 295 8.76 -5.63 15.66
C ASP A 295 7.60 -6.49 16.15
N GLN A 296 7.04 -7.35 15.27
CA GLN A 296 5.90 -8.20 15.62
C GLN A 296 6.30 -9.51 16.29
N THR A 297 7.43 -10.10 15.89
CA THR A 297 7.87 -11.41 16.37
C THR A 297 8.90 -11.35 17.47
N LEU A 298 9.59 -10.22 17.62
CA LEU A 298 10.75 -10.01 18.50
C LEU A 298 11.90 -10.98 18.21
N LYS A 299 11.96 -11.59 17.01
CA LYS A 299 13.04 -12.49 16.58
C LYS A 299 14.27 -11.69 16.13
N PRO A 300 15.45 -11.79 16.78
CA PRO A 300 16.61 -10.95 16.48
C PRO A 300 17.16 -11.13 15.07
N ASN A 301 16.93 -12.30 14.45
CA ASN A 301 17.43 -12.62 13.12
C ASN A 301 16.89 -11.66 12.03
N TYR A 302 15.63 -11.22 12.14
CA TYR A 302 15.07 -10.24 11.19
C TYR A 302 15.79 -8.90 11.28
N LEU A 303 16.03 -8.41 12.49
CA LEU A 303 16.77 -7.15 12.69
C LEU A 303 18.21 -7.26 12.17
N PHE A 304 18.89 -8.37 12.43
CA PHE A 304 20.25 -8.63 11.92
C PHE A 304 20.29 -8.59 10.39
N LYS A 305 19.37 -9.27 9.73
CA LYS A 305 19.27 -9.26 8.25
C LYS A 305 18.94 -7.89 7.71
N ALA A 306 18.03 -7.15 8.35
CA ALA A 306 17.70 -5.77 7.96
C ALA A 306 18.93 -4.86 8.00
N LYS A 307 19.75 -4.94 9.06
CA LYS A 307 21.01 -4.19 9.19
C LYS A 307 22.01 -4.53 8.07
N ASN A 308 22.15 -5.81 7.73
CA ASN A 308 23.05 -6.24 6.65
C ASN A 308 22.58 -5.76 5.28
N LEU A 309 21.30 -5.92 4.96
CA LEU A 309 20.74 -5.41 3.70
C LEU A 309 20.85 -3.88 3.60
N CYS A 310 20.71 -3.17 4.73
CA CYS A 310 20.86 -1.73 4.77
C CYS A 310 22.29 -1.29 4.40
N LYS A 311 23.31 -1.94 4.97
CA LYS A 311 24.71 -1.72 4.59
C LYS A 311 24.94 -2.00 3.11
N LYS A 312 24.36 -3.07 2.59
CA LYS A 312 24.49 -3.43 1.17
C LYS A 312 23.80 -2.44 0.26
N ALA A 313 22.61 -1.93 0.64
CA ALA A 313 21.93 -0.87 -0.10
C ALA A 313 22.79 0.40 -0.19
N ILE A 314 23.45 0.81 0.91
CA ILE A 314 24.38 1.95 0.91
C ILE A 314 25.52 1.71 -0.08
N GLU A 315 26.14 0.53 -0.04
CA GLU A 315 27.24 0.17 -0.96
C GLU A 315 26.83 0.25 -2.44
N LEU A 316 25.61 -0.19 -2.76
CA LEU A 316 25.17 -0.36 -4.14
C LEU A 316 24.52 0.89 -4.76
N PHE A 317 23.85 1.71 -3.96
CA PHE A 317 22.95 2.76 -4.47
C PHE A 317 23.21 4.16 -3.91
N TYR A 318 24.01 4.31 -2.82
CA TYR A 318 24.15 5.61 -2.17
C TYR A 318 25.22 6.47 -2.83
N ILE A 319 24.80 7.65 -3.30
CA ILE A 319 25.69 8.67 -3.86
C ILE A 319 26.15 9.57 -2.72
N LYS A 320 27.37 9.35 -2.23
CA LYS A 320 27.89 10.02 -1.04
C LYS A 320 27.93 11.54 -1.20
N GLU A 321 28.33 12.03 -2.36
CA GLU A 321 28.48 13.46 -2.67
C GLU A 321 27.15 14.20 -2.66
N LYS A 322 26.03 13.49 -2.92
CA LYS A 322 24.68 14.04 -2.95
C LYS A 322 23.86 13.67 -1.71
N SER A 323 24.38 12.76 -0.86
CA SER A 323 23.69 12.21 0.31
C SER A 323 22.29 11.67 -0.03
N ILE A 324 22.16 10.94 -1.15
CA ILE A 324 20.90 10.39 -1.66
C ILE A 324 21.15 9.08 -2.40
N PHE A 325 20.13 8.24 -2.50
CA PHE A 325 20.20 7.01 -3.26
C PHE A 325 19.75 7.23 -4.71
N GLN A 326 20.45 6.61 -5.64
CA GLN A 326 19.98 6.41 -7.01
C GLN A 326 19.14 5.13 -7.12
N LYS A 327 18.34 5.03 -8.16
CA LYS A 327 17.42 3.91 -8.36
C LYS A 327 18.13 2.62 -8.76
N ASN A 328 19.11 2.71 -9.65
CA ASN A 328 19.86 1.58 -10.20
C ASN A 328 21.20 1.41 -9.48
N ILE A 329 21.79 0.20 -9.57
CA ILE A 329 23.14 -0.03 -9.05
C ILE A 329 24.12 0.93 -9.72
N ILE A 330 25.04 1.47 -8.95
CA ILE A 330 26.16 2.27 -9.44
C ILE A 330 27.03 1.34 -10.32
N SER A 331 26.84 1.39 -11.62
CA SER A 331 27.68 0.69 -12.59
C SER A 331 28.54 1.69 -13.35
N ASN A 332 29.83 1.40 -13.45
CA ASN A 332 30.71 2.20 -14.24
C ASN A 332 30.29 2.11 -15.73
N ASN A 333 29.89 3.20 -16.32
CA ASN A 333 29.99 3.57 -17.74
C ASN A 333 28.76 3.55 -18.68
N ASP A 334 27.53 3.15 -18.31
CA ASP A 334 26.49 3.04 -19.35
C ASP A 334 25.25 3.97 -19.24
N LEU A 335 25.13 4.83 -18.23
CA LEU A 335 24.00 5.74 -18.11
C LEU A 335 24.46 7.21 -18.15
N PHE A 336 23.93 7.98 -19.09
CA PHE A 336 24.14 9.44 -19.19
C PHE A 336 23.58 10.22 -18.00
N HIS A 337 22.70 9.61 -17.19
CA HIS A 337 22.13 10.20 -15.98
C HIS A 337 21.99 9.14 -14.88
N GLU A 338 22.32 9.54 -13.65
CA GLU A 338 22.01 8.80 -12.43
C GLU A 338 20.52 8.99 -12.12
N PRO A 339 19.65 7.98 -12.30
CA PRO A 339 18.22 8.14 -12.04
C PRO A 339 17.97 8.18 -10.53
N ILE A 340 17.77 9.39 -10.01
CA ILE A 340 17.36 9.63 -8.63
C ILE A 340 15.84 9.77 -8.62
N ASP A 341 15.15 8.81 -8.00
CA ASP A 341 13.71 8.88 -7.83
C ASP A 341 13.37 9.37 -6.42
N ILE A 342 12.78 10.56 -6.34
CA ILE A 342 12.37 11.22 -5.10
C ILE A 342 10.88 11.45 -5.03
N SER A 343 10.18 11.23 -6.13
CA SER A 343 8.72 11.38 -6.21
C SER A 343 8.04 10.04 -5.95
N ASP A 344 6.93 10.09 -5.23
CA ASP A 344 6.07 8.94 -5.08
C ASP A 344 5.34 8.65 -6.39
N ASN A 345 5.32 7.39 -6.77
CA ASN A 345 4.55 6.87 -7.89
C ASN A 345 3.37 6.03 -7.37
N ASN A 346 3.17 4.84 -7.92
CA ASN A 346 2.13 3.91 -7.44
C ASN A 346 2.38 3.44 -6.00
N ILE A 347 3.66 3.42 -5.59
CA ILE A 347 4.11 3.11 -4.22
C ILE A 347 5.07 4.21 -3.74
N PRO A 348 5.28 4.35 -2.44
CA PRO A 348 6.30 5.24 -1.87
C PRO A 348 7.68 5.01 -2.48
N ASN A 349 8.40 6.10 -2.80
CA ASN A 349 9.73 6.02 -3.42
C ASN A 349 10.80 5.42 -2.49
N GLY A 350 11.82 4.79 -3.08
CA GLY A 350 12.87 4.08 -2.35
C GLY A 350 13.62 4.96 -1.35
N ASN A 351 13.90 6.23 -1.68
CA ASN A 351 14.59 7.15 -0.80
C ASN A 351 13.81 7.45 0.48
N SER A 352 12.50 7.66 0.38
CA SER A 352 11.65 7.91 1.56
C SER A 352 11.55 6.68 2.47
N ILE A 353 11.48 5.48 1.88
CA ILE A 353 11.47 4.23 2.64
C ILE A 353 12.84 3.98 3.30
N MET A 354 13.95 4.26 2.62
CA MET A 354 15.29 4.14 3.22
C MET A 354 15.48 5.10 4.39
N LEU A 355 15.01 6.34 4.32
CA LEU A 355 15.03 7.28 5.46
C LEU A 355 14.24 6.72 6.66
N LEU A 356 13.06 6.16 6.42
CA LEU A 356 12.28 5.52 7.47
C LEU A 356 13.03 4.31 8.07
N ASN A 357 13.65 3.49 7.22
CA ASN A 357 14.43 2.32 7.65
C ASN A 357 15.67 2.74 8.47
N PHE A 358 16.42 3.75 8.04
CA PHE A 358 17.53 4.30 8.83
C PHE A 358 17.07 4.77 10.21
N SER A 359 15.96 5.49 10.25
CA SER A 359 15.39 5.99 11.52
C SER A 359 15.00 4.83 12.45
N ARG A 360 14.36 3.78 11.92
CA ARG A 360 13.99 2.58 12.70
C ARG A 360 15.19 1.76 13.15
N LEU A 361 16.29 1.74 12.37
CA LEU A 361 17.54 1.05 12.72
C LEU A 361 18.43 1.84 13.67
N GLY A 362 18.10 3.11 13.99
CA GLY A 362 18.93 3.99 14.80
C GLY A 362 20.19 4.48 14.07
N MET A 363 20.25 4.42 12.74
CA MET A 363 21.35 4.88 11.89
C MET A 363 21.27 6.42 11.73
N LYS A 364 21.61 7.14 12.78
CA LYS A 364 21.32 8.59 12.91
C LYS A 364 22.08 9.46 11.92
N SER A 365 23.35 9.15 11.64
CA SER A 365 24.16 9.93 10.71
C SER A 365 23.61 9.85 9.28
N GLU A 366 23.35 8.64 8.81
CA GLU A 366 22.82 8.34 7.48
C GLU A 366 21.39 8.89 7.33
N ALA A 367 20.58 8.76 8.36
CA ALA A 367 19.23 9.33 8.37
C ALA A 367 19.26 10.86 8.27
N LYS A 368 20.16 11.53 9.02
CA LYS A 368 20.28 12.98 8.98
C LYS A 368 20.74 13.50 7.62
N GLU A 369 21.74 12.86 7.03
CA GLU A 369 22.24 13.23 5.71
C GLU A 369 21.17 13.08 4.63
N LEU A 370 20.49 11.93 4.60
CA LEU A 370 19.41 11.66 3.66
C LEU A 370 18.19 12.58 3.89
N SER A 371 17.82 12.84 5.16
CA SER A 371 16.74 13.76 5.51
C SER A 371 17.04 15.18 4.99
N ASN A 372 18.24 15.69 5.20
CA ASN A 372 18.66 17.01 4.70
C ASN A 372 18.58 17.08 3.16
N SER A 373 19.07 16.04 2.49
CA SER A 373 19.01 15.96 1.03
C SER A 373 17.56 15.96 0.53
N LEU A 374 16.68 15.10 1.06
CA LEU A 374 15.26 15.05 0.68
C LEU A 374 14.52 16.35 0.99
N ASN A 375 14.83 16.99 2.12
CA ASN A 375 14.20 18.25 2.51
C ASN A 375 14.50 19.38 1.51
N SER A 376 15.67 19.38 0.85
CA SER A 376 15.99 20.37 -0.18
C SER A 376 15.07 20.30 -1.40
N TYR A 377 14.47 19.15 -1.68
CA TYR A 377 13.55 18.93 -2.79
C TYR A 377 12.09 19.16 -2.42
N LEU A 378 11.72 19.12 -1.14
CA LEU A 378 10.31 19.22 -0.70
C LEU A 378 9.61 20.49 -1.17
N ASN A 379 10.30 21.63 -1.17
CA ASN A 379 9.71 22.90 -1.62
C ASN A 379 9.43 22.93 -3.13
N ILE A 380 10.12 22.09 -3.91
CA ILE A 380 9.96 21.99 -5.36
C ILE A 380 8.84 21.00 -5.69
N TYR A 381 8.92 19.79 -5.13
CA TYR A 381 8.03 18.66 -5.51
C TYR A 381 6.80 18.50 -4.62
N LYS A 382 6.79 19.11 -3.42
CA LYS A 382 5.62 19.21 -2.51
C LYS A 382 4.89 17.87 -2.32
N SER A 383 3.61 17.81 -2.75
CA SER A 383 2.76 16.62 -2.58
C SER A 383 3.24 15.38 -3.33
N LEU A 384 4.08 15.53 -4.35
CA LEU A 384 4.70 14.40 -5.05
C LEU A 384 5.72 13.66 -4.17
N MET A 385 6.14 14.25 -3.04
CA MET A 385 7.04 13.66 -2.06
C MET A 385 6.34 13.39 -0.72
N ALA A 386 5.07 13.00 -0.75
CA ALA A 386 4.28 12.79 0.46
C ALA A 386 4.93 11.79 1.43
N SER A 387 5.47 10.68 0.91
CA SER A 387 6.15 9.70 1.74
C SER A 387 7.45 10.23 2.35
N SER A 388 8.20 11.09 1.63
CA SER A 388 9.38 11.76 2.18
C SER A 388 9.01 12.73 3.29
N LEU A 389 7.91 13.47 3.12
CA LEU A 389 7.38 14.37 4.16
C LEU A 389 7.17 13.63 5.50
N LYS A 390 6.52 12.48 5.44
CA LYS A 390 6.32 11.62 6.60
C LYS A 390 7.64 11.11 7.18
N SER A 391 8.56 10.63 6.35
CA SER A 391 9.81 10.03 6.80
C SER A 391 10.75 11.05 7.43
N ILE A 392 10.78 12.28 6.91
CA ILE A 392 11.53 13.41 7.49
C ILE A 392 10.95 13.78 8.87
N ASP A 393 9.63 14.00 8.96
CA ASP A 393 9.00 14.34 10.24
C ASP A 393 9.14 13.21 11.28
N TYR A 394 9.11 11.95 10.84
CA TYR A 394 9.34 10.80 11.70
C TYR A 394 10.76 10.81 12.27
N PHE A 395 11.78 11.04 11.45
CA PHE A 395 13.17 11.17 11.87
C PHE A 395 13.34 12.32 12.87
N ASP A 396 12.86 13.52 12.55
CA ASP A 396 12.94 14.69 13.41
C ASP A 396 12.27 14.45 14.78
N THR A 397 11.14 13.72 14.80
CA THR A 397 10.43 13.37 16.02
C THR A 397 11.26 12.44 16.93
N ILE A 398 11.95 11.47 16.34
CA ILE A 398 12.84 10.55 17.08
C ILE A 398 14.02 11.30 17.67
N GLU A 399 14.66 12.15 16.88
CA GLU A 399 15.81 12.95 17.36
C GLU A 399 15.41 13.91 18.51
N ALA A 400 14.24 14.55 18.41
CA ALA A 400 13.73 15.45 19.45
C ALA A 400 13.39 14.74 20.78
N ASN A 401 12.93 13.49 20.70
CA ASN A 401 12.50 12.74 21.90
C ASN A 401 13.63 12.09 22.71
N LYS A 402 14.88 12.09 22.24
CA LYS A 402 16.09 11.55 22.91
C LYS A 402 15.98 10.13 23.50
N ASN A 403 14.92 9.39 23.21
CA ASN A 403 14.59 8.09 23.80
C ASN A 403 14.95 6.89 22.92
N CYS A 404 15.71 7.11 21.86
CA CYS A 404 16.18 6.04 21.00
C CYS A 404 17.55 5.57 21.47
N THR A 405 17.68 4.28 21.78
CA THR A 405 18.96 3.64 22.05
C THR A 405 19.63 3.26 20.71
N GLU A 406 20.95 2.98 20.73
CA GLU A 406 21.69 2.50 19.56
C GLU A 406 21.15 1.17 18.98
N ASP A 407 20.31 0.48 19.72
CA ASP A 407 19.68 -0.80 19.33
C ASP A 407 18.35 -0.66 18.59
N GLY A 408 17.86 0.56 18.35
CA GLY A 408 16.62 0.87 17.62
C GLY A 408 15.55 1.54 18.47
N CYS A 409 14.51 2.04 17.81
CA CYS A 409 13.37 2.69 18.46
C CYS A 409 12.17 1.76 18.48
N ILE A 410 11.65 1.51 19.68
CA ILE A 410 10.35 0.83 19.88
C ILE A 410 9.26 1.92 19.76
N ILE A 411 8.33 1.73 18.82
CA ILE A 411 7.19 2.63 18.55
C ILE A 411 5.92 2.02 19.09
#